data_bb5dd689aa1b86fd4a82aefbc2e23c43
#
_entry.id   bb5dd689aa1b86fd4a82aefbc2e23c43
#
_cell.length_a   1.000
_cell.length_b   1.000
_cell.length_c   1.000
_cell.angle_alpha   90.00
_cell.angle_beta   90.00
_cell.angle_gamma   90.00
#
_symmetry.space_group_name_H-M   'P 1'
#
loop_
_entity.id
_entity.type
_entity.pdbx_description
1 polymer ?
#
loop_
_entity_poly.entity_id
_entity_poly.type
_entity_poly.pdbx_seq_one_letter_code
_entity_poly.pdbx_strand_id
1 'polypeptide(L)'
;MATCPPNNISPSLHVFIWSARPRATGGSGSTIHSSAASPPMAMASCSSSSCRRGQLAAGVVVGIALLVLLAGTADAYPGGGGDLRYQFLSQQNAARASMGLAPLVWDERVAAYARWYAQSRRGDCALVHSSGPYGENLFWGSGTGWAPAQAVGAWLSERPRYDYWSNSCYGGMCGHYTQIMWRNTRRVGCAMVTCYNGRGTFITCNYDPPGNYVGVRPY
;
A
#
# COMPACT_ATOMS: atom_id res chain seq x y z
N MET A 1 28.81 19.34 -35.10
CA MET A 1 28.36 19.51 -33.71
C MET A 1 27.40 18.37 -33.41
N ALA A 2 27.89 17.34 -32.76
CA ALA A 2 27.11 16.16 -32.40
C ALA A 2 26.62 16.35 -30.99
N THR A 3 25.30 16.45 -30.78
CA THR A 3 24.66 16.53 -29.48
C THR A 3 24.55 15.14 -28.87
N CYS A 4 25.22 14.93 -27.74
CA CYS A 4 25.05 13.72 -26.93
C CYS A 4 23.62 13.65 -26.38
N PRO A 5 22.97 12.48 -26.36
CA PRO A 5 21.70 12.30 -25.69
C PRO A 5 21.90 12.30 -24.15
N PRO A 6 20.91 12.74 -23.37
CA PRO A 6 21.02 12.73 -21.93
C PRO A 6 21.05 11.30 -21.40
N ASN A 7 22.01 11.02 -20.52
CA ASN A 7 22.14 9.76 -19.80
C ASN A 7 20.86 9.47 -18.99
N ASN A 8 20.08 8.54 -19.49
CA ASN A 8 18.95 7.97 -18.78
C ASN A 8 19.52 6.97 -17.74
N ILE A 9 19.92 7.48 -16.57
CA ILE A 9 20.28 6.64 -15.43
C ILE A 9 18.97 6.12 -14.86
N SER A 10 18.60 4.92 -15.28
CA SER A 10 17.52 4.17 -14.66
C SER A 10 17.88 3.94 -13.19
N PRO A 11 17.09 4.40 -12.21
CA PRO A 11 17.41 4.17 -10.80
C PRO A 11 17.33 2.67 -10.52
N SER A 12 18.46 2.08 -10.11
CA SER A 12 18.49 0.68 -9.67
C SER A 12 17.69 0.57 -8.38
N LEU A 13 16.52 -0.05 -8.46
CA LEU A 13 15.66 -0.33 -7.33
C LEU A 13 16.04 -1.71 -6.77
N HIS A 14 16.64 -1.74 -5.58
CA HIS A 14 16.91 -2.98 -4.86
C HIS A 14 15.92 -3.12 -3.71
N VAL A 15 15.24 -4.26 -3.68
CA VAL A 15 14.11 -4.52 -2.79
C VAL A 15 14.28 -5.92 -2.18
N PHE A 16 14.31 -6.04 -0.84
CA PHE A 16 14.45 -7.31 -0.13
C PHE A 16 13.23 -7.60 0.76
N ILE A 17 12.88 -8.88 0.90
CA ILE A 17 11.73 -9.38 1.66
C ILE A 17 12.19 -10.01 2.98
N TRP A 18 11.47 -9.73 4.06
CA TRP A 18 11.55 -10.49 5.30
C TRP A 18 10.26 -11.27 5.55
N SER A 19 10.41 -12.57 5.85
CA SER A 19 9.32 -13.42 6.30
C SER A 19 9.41 -13.56 7.82
N ALA A 20 8.38 -13.14 8.55
CA ALA A 20 8.32 -13.33 10.00
C ALA A 20 8.31 -14.83 10.33
N ARG A 21 9.20 -15.29 11.21
CA ARG A 21 9.16 -16.66 11.72
C ARG A 21 7.90 -16.85 12.56
N PRO A 22 7.19 -17.98 12.44
CA PRO A 22 6.06 -18.26 13.29
C PRO A 22 6.51 -18.37 14.75
N ARG A 23 5.81 -17.70 15.65
CA ARG A 23 5.96 -17.90 17.09
C ARG A 23 5.48 -19.32 17.38
N ALA A 24 6.35 -20.18 17.86
CA ALA A 24 6.00 -21.52 18.29
C ALA A 24 5.01 -21.44 19.47
N THR A 25 3.73 -21.68 19.20
CA THR A 25 2.76 -22.04 20.23
C THR A 25 2.61 -23.54 20.19
N GLY A 26 3.09 -24.22 21.21
CA GLY A 26 2.82 -25.63 21.43
C GLY A 26 1.32 -25.82 21.68
N GLY A 27 0.71 -26.75 20.96
CA GLY A 27 -0.68 -27.14 21.13
C GLY A 27 -0.98 -28.36 20.27
N SER A 28 -1.16 -29.47 20.94
CA SER A 28 -1.49 -30.82 20.48
C SER A 28 -2.84 -30.92 19.76
N GLY A 29 -2.88 -31.75 18.70
CA GLY A 29 -3.97 -32.73 18.46
C GLY A 29 -5.24 -32.26 17.78
N SER A 30 -5.53 -32.75 16.63
CA SER A 30 -6.62 -33.68 16.25
C SER A 30 -7.02 -33.48 14.81
N THR A 31 -6.86 -34.53 14.06
CA THR A 31 -7.44 -34.81 12.73
C THR A 31 -8.95 -34.93 12.82
N ILE A 32 -9.69 -34.22 11.94
CA ILE A 32 -11.02 -34.65 11.50
C ILE A 32 -11.14 -34.36 9.99
N HIS A 33 -11.30 -35.45 9.22
CA HIS A 33 -11.76 -35.42 7.84
C HIS A 33 -13.26 -35.04 7.80
N SER A 34 -13.64 -34.14 6.91
CA SER A 34 -15.01 -34.09 6.40
C SER A 34 -15.04 -33.58 4.97
N SER A 35 -15.49 -34.45 4.11
CA SER A 35 -15.80 -34.25 2.70
C SER A 35 -17.20 -33.63 2.60
N ALA A 36 -17.41 -32.58 1.82
CA ALA A 36 -18.73 -32.17 1.39
C ALA A 36 -18.70 -31.45 0.03
N ALA A 37 -19.60 -31.90 -0.81
CA ALA A 37 -19.78 -31.65 -2.23
C ALA A 37 -20.31 -30.26 -2.56
N SER A 38 -20.00 -29.80 -3.79
CA SER A 38 -20.53 -28.60 -4.45
C SER A 38 -21.94 -28.84 -5.02
N PRO A 39 -22.83 -27.85 -5.03
CA PRO A 39 -23.98 -27.82 -5.90
C PRO A 39 -23.80 -26.89 -7.12
N PRO A 40 -24.64 -27.06 -8.18
CA PRO A 40 -24.38 -26.57 -9.53
C PRO A 40 -24.88 -25.14 -9.78
N MET A 41 -24.32 -24.55 -10.83
CA MET A 41 -24.67 -23.25 -11.42
C MET A 41 -26.11 -23.21 -11.97
N ALA A 42 -26.82 -22.13 -11.68
CA ALA A 42 -28.03 -21.72 -12.39
C ALA A 42 -27.75 -20.48 -13.23
N MET A 43 -27.90 -20.63 -14.55
CA MET A 43 -27.92 -19.52 -15.52
C MET A 43 -29.26 -18.81 -15.46
N ALA A 44 -29.26 -17.49 -15.33
CA ALA A 44 -30.46 -16.68 -15.55
C ALA A 44 -30.24 -15.77 -16.76
N SER A 45 -31.05 -16.00 -17.78
CA SER A 45 -31.17 -15.21 -19.01
C SER A 45 -31.90 -13.90 -18.71
N CYS A 46 -31.40 -12.78 -19.21
CA CYS A 46 -32.13 -11.52 -19.19
C CYS A 46 -32.56 -11.16 -20.60
N SER A 47 -33.87 -11.09 -20.81
CA SER A 47 -34.53 -10.71 -22.08
C SER A 47 -34.75 -9.19 -22.10
N SER A 48 -34.45 -8.62 -23.24
CA SER A 48 -34.71 -7.24 -23.66
C SER A 48 -36.19 -6.93 -23.85
N SER A 49 -36.68 -5.77 -23.43
CA SER A 49 -37.79 -5.08 -24.12
C SER A 49 -37.97 -3.64 -23.68
N SER A 50 -38.02 -2.83 -24.69
CA SER A 50 -38.88 -1.67 -24.98
C SER A 50 -38.59 -0.30 -24.43
N CYS A 51 -38.05 0.46 -25.36
CA CYS A 51 -38.08 1.91 -25.49
C CYS A 51 -39.52 2.44 -25.69
N ARG A 52 -39.98 3.41 -24.90
CA ARG A 52 -41.07 4.33 -25.31
C ARG A 52 -40.65 5.78 -25.08
N ARG A 53 -40.68 6.51 -26.19
CA ARG A 53 -40.67 7.97 -26.24
C ARG A 53 -42.04 8.51 -25.78
N GLY A 54 -42.03 9.59 -24.98
CA GLY A 54 -43.19 10.41 -24.68
C GLY A 54 -42.78 11.88 -24.66
N GLN A 55 -43.46 12.65 -25.53
CA GLN A 55 -43.21 14.10 -25.79
C GLN A 55 -43.97 15.02 -24.80
N LEU A 56 -43.30 16.09 -24.47
CA LEU A 56 -43.73 17.48 -24.30
C LEU A 56 -45.02 17.83 -23.52
N ALA A 57 -44.86 18.59 -22.45
CA ALA A 57 -45.73 19.75 -22.15
C ALA A 57 -44.93 20.83 -21.42
N ALA A 58 -44.96 22.03 -21.98
CA ALA A 58 -44.39 23.23 -21.42
C ALA A 58 -45.25 23.74 -20.26
N GLY A 59 -44.64 24.04 -19.11
CA GLY A 59 -45.26 24.73 -17.99
C GLY A 59 -44.24 25.68 -17.38
N VAL A 60 -44.44 26.98 -17.67
CA VAL A 60 -43.69 28.07 -17.05
C VAL A 60 -44.15 28.18 -15.60
N VAL A 61 -43.27 27.87 -14.64
CA VAL A 61 -43.43 28.26 -13.24
C VAL A 61 -42.16 28.99 -12.83
N VAL A 62 -42.31 30.29 -12.60
CA VAL A 62 -41.31 31.15 -11.99
C VAL A 62 -41.18 30.70 -10.53
N GLY A 63 -40.15 29.93 -10.25
CA GLY A 63 -39.77 29.51 -8.91
C GLY A 63 -38.39 30.08 -8.57
N ILE A 64 -38.33 30.91 -7.57
CA ILE A 64 -37.15 31.52 -7.01
C ILE A 64 -36.22 30.39 -6.57
N ALA A 65 -35.20 30.11 -7.38
CA ALA A 65 -34.14 29.13 -7.00
C ALA A 65 -33.25 29.81 -5.95
N LEU A 66 -33.45 29.45 -4.70
CA LEU A 66 -32.52 29.71 -3.62
C LEU A 66 -31.26 28.87 -3.90
N LEU A 67 -30.27 29.45 -4.55
CA LEU A 67 -28.95 28.88 -4.77
C LEU A 67 -28.23 28.86 -3.41
N VAL A 68 -28.42 27.77 -2.66
CA VAL A 68 -27.53 27.48 -1.53
C VAL A 68 -26.19 27.06 -2.14
N LEU A 69 -25.30 28.03 -2.30
CA LEU A 69 -23.86 27.77 -2.51
C LEU A 69 -23.33 27.08 -1.26
N LEU A 70 -23.36 25.74 -1.25
CA LEU A 70 -22.48 24.96 -0.40
C LEU A 70 -21.07 25.24 -0.94
N ALA A 71 -20.49 26.35 -0.51
CA ALA A 71 -19.07 26.56 -0.54
C ALA A 71 -18.47 25.53 0.42
N GLY A 72 -18.23 24.32 -0.10
CA GLY A 72 -17.29 23.41 0.53
C GLY A 72 -16.00 24.19 0.65
N THR A 73 -15.64 24.57 1.87
CA THR A 73 -14.29 25.02 2.19
C THR A 73 -13.37 23.85 1.87
N ALA A 74 -12.81 23.86 0.66
CA ALA A 74 -11.61 23.12 0.39
C ALA A 74 -10.60 23.73 1.35
N ASP A 75 -10.31 23.01 2.44
CA ASP A 75 -9.17 23.31 3.29
C ASP A 75 -7.94 23.27 2.37
N ALA A 76 -7.60 24.42 1.82
CA ALA A 76 -6.36 24.63 1.11
C ALA A 76 -5.26 24.49 2.15
N TYR A 77 -4.61 23.33 2.18
CA TYR A 77 -3.39 23.12 2.94
C TYR A 77 -2.34 24.10 2.41
N PRO A 78 -1.92 25.10 3.22
CA PRO A 78 -0.88 26.02 2.81
C PRO A 78 0.48 25.34 2.98
N GLY A 79 1.22 25.21 1.91
CA GLY A 79 2.65 24.97 1.98
C GLY A 79 3.10 23.66 1.35
N GLY A 80 3.89 23.77 0.31
CA GLY A 80 4.56 22.70 -0.43
C GLY A 80 5.59 21.91 0.37
N GLY A 81 5.12 21.04 1.22
CA GLY A 81 5.82 20.05 2.02
C GLY A 81 4.77 19.24 2.74
N GLY A 82 3.94 18.48 1.96
CA GLY A 82 2.87 17.70 2.54
C GLY A 82 3.36 16.86 3.70
N ASP A 83 2.58 16.80 4.79
CA ASP A 83 2.90 16.01 5.98
C ASP A 83 3.45 14.64 5.57
N LEU A 84 4.66 14.32 5.97
CA LEU A 84 5.33 13.06 5.65
C LEU A 84 4.46 11.86 6.03
N ARG A 85 3.70 11.96 7.14
CA ARG A 85 2.75 10.92 7.57
C ARG A 85 1.67 10.71 6.51
N TYR A 86 1.11 11.78 5.98
CA TYR A 86 0.11 11.72 4.93
C TYR A 86 0.68 11.08 3.66
N GLN A 87 1.90 11.44 3.25
CA GLN A 87 2.56 10.86 2.09
C GLN A 87 2.81 9.35 2.25
N PHE A 88 3.12 8.89 3.46
CA PHE A 88 3.24 7.46 3.74
C PHE A 88 1.90 6.73 3.80
N LEU A 89 0.86 7.35 4.37
CA LEU A 89 -0.43 6.69 4.63
C LEU A 89 -1.37 6.69 3.43
N SER A 90 -1.41 7.76 2.65
CA SER A 90 -2.47 8.00 1.66
C SER A 90 -2.58 6.87 0.63
N GLN A 91 -1.48 6.51 -0.02
CA GLN A 91 -1.48 5.45 -1.04
C GLN A 91 -1.68 4.05 -0.42
N GLN A 92 -1.09 3.78 0.75
CA GLN A 92 -1.29 2.51 1.45
C GLN A 92 -2.76 2.31 1.80
N ASN A 93 -3.40 3.36 2.36
CA ASN A 93 -4.79 3.30 2.75
C ASN A 93 -5.74 3.28 1.55
N ALA A 94 -5.41 3.95 0.45
CA ALA A 94 -6.16 3.83 -0.80
C ALA A 94 -6.13 2.39 -1.34
N ALA A 95 -4.95 1.74 -1.34
CA ALA A 95 -4.82 0.35 -1.75
C ALA A 95 -5.61 -0.60 -0.82
N ARG A 96 -5.53 -0.40 0.50
CA ARG A 96 -6.28 -1.18 1.48
C ARG A 96 -7.78 -1.02 1.30
N ALA A 97 -8.26 0.21 1.11
CA ALA A 97 -9.68 0.50 0.88
C ALA A 97 -10.21 -0.18 -0.38
N SER A 98 -9.41 -0.27 -1.46
CA SER A 98 -9.80 -0.97 -2.70
C SER A 98 -10.06 -2.47 -2.51
N MET A 99 -9.59 -3.04 -1.39
CA MET A 99 -9.78 -4.45 -1.01
C MET A 99 -10.67 -4.61 0.24
N GLY A 100 -11.36 -3.55 0.67
CA GLY A 100 -12.22 -3.58 1.85
C GLY A 100 -11.48 -3.81 3.17
N LEU A 101 -10.19 -3.49 3.23
CA LEU A 101 -9.37 -3.64 4.43
C LEU A 101 -9.43 -2.38 5.29
N ALA A 102 -9.38 -2.55 6.60
CA ALA A 102 -9.30 -1.43 7.54
C ALA A 102 -8.04 -0.58 7.29
N PRO A 103 -8.13 0.75 7.37
CA PRO A 103 -6.98 1.62 7.16
C PRO A 103 -5.90 1.40 8.22
N LEU A 104 -4.66 1.68 7.83
CA LEU A 104 -3.52 1.81 8.74
C LEU A 104 -3.61 3.16 9.46
N VAL A 105 -3.27 3.16 10.75
CA VAL A 105 -3.17 4.35 11.57
C VAL A 105 -1.69 4.61 11.89
N TRP A 106 -1.28 5.88 11.83
CA TRP A 106 0.07 6.25 12.24
C TRP A 106 0.28 6.05 13.74
N ASP A 107 1.36 5.38 14.11
CA ASP A 107 1.75 5.15 15.50
C ASP A 107 3.16 5.70 15.75
N GLU A 108 3.27 6.60 16.72
CA GLU A 108 4.53 7.28 17.03
C GLU A 108 5.59 6.36 17.63
N ARG A 109 5.21 5.29 18.31
CA ARG A 109 6.19 4.30 18.85
C ARG A 109 6.79 3.50 17.71
N VAL A 110 5.94 3.07 16.75
CA VAL A 110 6.40 2.37 15.55
C VAL A 110 7.25 3.32 14.69
N ALA A 111 6.85 4.59 14.56
CA ALA A 111 7.63 5.60 13.84
C ALA A 111 8.96 5.93 14.54
N ALA A 112 8.99 5.93 15.87
CA ALA A 112 10.25 6.10 16.62
C ALA A 112 11.23 4.95 16.35
N TYR A 113 10.72 3.72 16.28
CA TYR A 113 11.53 2.57 15.89
C TYR A 113 12.05 2.70 14.46
N ALA A 114 11.19 3.07 13.52
CA ALA A 114 11.59 3.32 12.13
C ALA A 114 12.68 4.40 12.04
N ARG A 115 12.55 5.50 12.78
CA ARG A 115 13.56 6.57 12.82
C ARG A 115 14.88 6.08 13.37
N TRP A 116 14.86 5.35 14.50
CA TRP A 116 16.05 4.76 15.07
C TRP A 116 16.77 3.87 14.07
N TYR A 117 16.02 2.96 13.44
CA TYR A 117 16.60 2.04 12.47
C TYR A 117 17.13 2.77 11.24
N ALA A 118 16.39 3.67 10.65
CA ALA A 118 16.83 4.46 9.51
C ALA A 118 18.13 5.23 9.80
N GLN A 119 18.25 5.84 10.99
CA GLN A 119 19.46 6.52 11.40
C GLN A 119 20.65 5.57 11.51
N SER A 120 20.47 4.37 12.02
CA SER A 120 21.55 3.36 12.13
C SER A 120 22.05 2.91 10.75
N ARG A 121 21.21 3.04 9.69
CA ARG A 121 21.55 2.63 8.32
C ARG A 121 22.17 3.74 7.46
N ARG A 122 22.27 4.99 7.97
CA ARG A 122 22.78 6.10 7.15
C ARG A 122 24.20 5.92 6.64
N GLY A 123 25.01 5.10 7.31
CA GLY A 123 26.41 4.85 6.93
C GLY A 123 26.54 4.04 5.64
N ASP A 124 25.75 3.01 5.49
CA ASP A 124 25.81 2.07 4.38
C ASP A 124 24.55 2.09 3.50
N CYS A 125 23.44 2.52 4.05
CA CYS A 125 22.09 2.48 3.42
C CYS A 125 21.75 1.13 2.79
N ALA A 126 22.29 0.04 3.36
CA ALA A 126 22.04 -1.29 2.87
C ALA A 126 20.61 -1.73 3.21
N LEU A 127 19.95 -2.39 2.27
CA LEU A 127 18.63 -2.96 2.43
C LEU A 127 18.70 -4.26 3.25
N VAL A 128 19.01 -4.14 4.54
CA VAL A 128 19.03 -5.22 5.50
C VAL A 128 17.92 -4.97 6.51
N HIS A 129 17.12 -5.98 6.82
CA HIS A 129 16.04 -5.85 7.79
C HIS A 129 16.53 -5.71 9.22
N SER A 130 15.75 -4.95 10.01
CA SER A 130 16.08 -4.63 11.41
C SER A 130 16.02 -5.84 12.35
N SER A 131 15.35 -6.92 11.93
CA SER A 131 15.05 -8.11 12.76
C SER A 131 14.29 -7.78 14.06
N GLY A 132 13.56 -6.67 14.06
CA GLY A 132 12.76 -6.20 15.17
C GLY A 132 11.38 -6.89 15.27
N PRO A 133 10.53 -6.40 16.19
CA PRO A 133 9.23 -7.04 16.47
C PRO A 133 8.13 -6.69 15.44
N TYR A 134 8.41 -5.84 14.50
CA TYR A 134 7.46 -5.32 13.52
C TYR A 134 7.62 -6.00 12.14
N GLY A 135 6.58 -5.98 11.33
CA GLY A 135 6.73 -6.14 9.89
C GLY A 135 7.50 -4.94 9.33
N GLU A 136 8.17 -5.10 8.19
CA GLU A 136 9.04 -4.05 7.70
C GLU A 136 9.12 -4.03 6.18
N ASN A 137 8.96 -2.85 5.59
CA ASN A 137 9.26 -2.59 4.19
C ASN A 137 10.44 -1.63 4.10
N LEU A 138 11.40 -1.97 3.25
CA LEU A 138 12.59 -1.17 3.01
C LEU A 138 12.61 -0.65 1.57
N PHE A 139 13.16 0.54 1.39
CA PHE A 139 13.40 1.15 0.10
C PHE A 139 14.74 1.90 0.11
N TRP A 140 15.47 1.80 -0.97
CA TRP A 140 16.63 2.63 -1.24
C TRP A 140 16.56 3.15 -2.67
N GLY A 141 16.84 4.43 -2.84
CA GLY A 141 16.98 5.07 -4.14
C GLY A 141 18.27 5.85 -4.23
N SER A 142 18.97 5.77 -5.36
CA SER A 142 20.20 6.51 -5.59
C SER A 142 19.95 8.02 -5.67
N GLY A 143 20.85 8.82 -5.16
CA GLY A 143 20.73 10.28 -5.10
C GLY A 143 19.76 10.78 -4.02
N THR A 144 19.51 12.08 -4.04
CA THR A 144 18.60 12.77 -3.12
C THR A 144 17.31 13.17 -3.81
N GLY A 145 16.26 13.52 -3.04
CA GLY A 145 15.00 14.00 -3.60
C GLY A 145 13.91 12.94 -3.72
N TRP A 146 14.11 11.76 -3.16
CA TRP A 146 13.06 10.76 -3.05
C TRP A 146 12.00 11.20 -2.04
N ALA A 147 10.73 11.00 -2.39
CA ALA A 147 9.59 11.24 -1.51
C ALA A 147 9.02 9.93 -0.96
N PRO A 148 8.36 9.94 0.21
CA PRO A 148 7.67 8.78 0.76
C PRO A 148 6.72 8.10 -0.24
N ALA A 149 5.97 8.90 -0.99
CA ALA A 149 5.01 8.41 -1.98
C ALA A 149 5.66 7.54 -3.07
N GLN A 150 6.92 7.81 -3.44
CA GLN A 150 7.65 7.01 -4.43
C GLN A 150 8.02 5.63 -3.89
N ALA A 151 8.45 5.55 -2.62
CA ALA A 151 8.72 4.27 -1.97
C ALA A 151 7.43 3.43 -1.85
N VAL A 152 6.34 4.05 -1.37
CA VAL A 152 5.04 3.37 -1.26
C VAL A 152 4.54 2.92 -2.64
N GLY A 153 4.67 3.76 -3.66
CA GLY A 153 4.33 3.41 -5.04
C GLY A 153 5.12 2.22 -5.56
N ALA A 154 6.43 2.16 -5.27
CA ALA A 154 7.29 1.04 -5.63
C ALA A 154 6.82 -0.27 -4.96
N TRP A 155 6.50 -0.25 -3.66
CA TRP A 155 5.98 -1.41 -2.95
C TRP A 155 4.60 -1.86 -3.48
N LEU A 156 3.72 -0.93 -3.79
CA LEU A 156 2.39 -1.24 -4.35
C LEU A 156 2.46 -1.74 -5.78
N SER A 157 3.49 -1.37 -6.54
CA SER A 157 3.71 -1.86 -7.91
C SER A 157 4.00 -3.37 -7.98
N GLU A 158 4.24 -4.00 -6.85
CA GLU A 158 4.40 -5.46 -6.75
C GLU A 158 3.06 -6.22 -6.86
N ARG A 159 1.92 -5.53 -6.74
CA ARG A 159 0.59 -6.15 -6.78
C ARG A 159 0.38 -7.17 -7.90
N PRO A 160 0.76 -6.90 -9.18
CA PRO A 160 0.56 -7.86 -10.26
C PRO A 160 1.35 -9.17 -10.11
N ARG A 161 2.34 -9.19 -9.23
CA ARG A 161 3.18 -10.35 -8.96
C ARG A 161 2.62 -11.28 -7.89
N TYR A 162 1.62 -10.83 -7.11
CA TYR A 162 0.99 -11.65 -6.07
C TYR A 162 -0.21 -12.41 -6.62
N ASP A 163 -0.14 -13.73 -6.58
CA ASP A 163 -1.29 -14.59 -6.84
C ASP A 163 -1.95 -15.02 -5.53
N TYR A 164 -3.19 -14.61 -5.39
CA TYR A 164 -3.99 -14.89 -4.19
C TYR A 164 -4.29 -16.38 -4.03
N TRP A 165 -4.55 -17.09 -5.13
CA TRP A 165 -5.00 -18.48 -5.06
C TRP A 165 -3.90 -19.43 -4.60
N SER A 166 -2.71 -19.28 -5.15
CA SER A 166 -1.53 -20.06 -4.75
C SER A 166 -0.81 -19.46 -3.53
N ASN A 167 -1.18 -18.23 -3.10
CA ASN A 167 -0.49 -17.47 -2.06
C ASN A 167 1.02 -17.35 -2.33
N SER A 168 1.37 -17.01 -3.56
CA SER A 168 2.76 -16.95 -4.01
C SER A 168 3.04 -15.73 -4.88
N CYS A 169 4.32 -15.44 -5.07
CA CYS A 169 4.79 -14.38 -5.95
C CYS A 169 5.30 -14.98 -7.28
N TYR A 170 4.95 -14.35 -8.42
CA TYR A 170 5.41 -14.70 -9.75
C TYR A 170 6.24 -13.58 -10.38
N GLY A 171 7.31 -13.95 -11.05
CA GLY A 171 8.14 -13.01 -11.80
C GLY A 171 8.87 -11.97 -10.96
N GLY A 172 8.97 -12.19 -9.65
CA GLY A 172 9.68 -11.33 -8.73
C GLY A 172 9.03 -11.24 -7.35
N MET A 173 9.51 -10.30 -6.55
CA MET A 173 9.03 -10.11 -5.18
C MET A 173 7.64 -9.47 -5.15
N CYS A 174 6.84 -9.84 -4.15
CA CYS A 174 5.56 -9.22 -3.84
C CYS A 174 5.35 -8.97 -2.33
N GLY A 175 6.39 -9.18 -1.53
CA GLY A 175 6.30 -9.12 -0.07
C GLY A 175 6.03 -7.74 0.50
N HIS A 176 6.43 -6.67 -0.19
CA HIS A 176 6.10 -5.32 0.27
C HIS A 176 4.62 -5.03 0.06
N TYR A 177 4.07 -5.43 -1.08
CA TYR A 177 2.63 -5.34 -1.33
C TYR A 177 1.85 -6.16 -0.30
N THR A 178 2.21 -7.43 -0.07
CA THR A 178 1.47 -8.29 0.87
C THR A 178 1.57 -7.79 2.32
N GLN A 179 2.69 -7.17 2.72
CA GLN A 179 2.81 -6.51 4.03
C GLN A 179 1.84 -5.32 4.15
N ILE A 180 1.76 -4.44 3.14
CA ILE A 180 0.81 -3.32 3.14
C ILE A 180 -0.62 -3.83 3.22
N MET A 181 -0.92 -4.91 2.52
CA MET A 181 -2.26 -5.50 2.43
C MET A 181 -2.58 -6.46 3.57
N TRP A 182 -1.67 -6.63 4.54
CA TRP A 182 -1.88 -7.57 5.63
C TRP A 182 -3.09 -7.19 6.47
N ARG A 183 -4.10 -8.05 6.47
CA ARG A 183 -5.42 -7.77 7.09
C ARG A 183 -5.31 -7.39 8.56
N ASN A 184 -4.44 -8.08 9.31
CA ASN A 184 -4.32 -7.89 10.75
C ASN A 184 -3.42 -6.71 11.15
N THR A 185 -2.64 -6.16 10.25
CA THR A 185 -1.86 -4.94 10.51
C THR A 185 -2.80 -3.75 10.69
N ARG A 186 -2.57 -2.97 11.75
CA ARG A 186 -3.40 -1.81 12.11
C ARG A 186 -2.60 -0.53 12.19
N ARG A 187 -1.33 -0.61 12.60
CA ARG A 187 -0.47 0.55 12.84
C ARG A 187 0.72 0.53 11.91
N VAL A 188 1.18 1.70 11.55
CA VAL A 188 2.38 1.90 10.75
C VAL A 188 3.13 3.12 11.26
N GLY A 189 4.44 3.04 11.20
CA GLY A 189 5.33 4.17 11.42
C GLY A 189 6.51 4.09 10.48
N CYS A 190 6.85 5.19 9.84
CA CYS A 190 7.88 5.23 8.80
C CYS A 190 8.93 6.30 9.08
N ALA A 191 10.09 6.14 8.46
CA ALA A 191 11.16 7.11 8.48
C ALA A 191 11.90 7.14 7.14
N MET A 192 12.47 8.28 6.85
CA MET A 192 13.31 8.54 5.68
C MET A 192 14.56 9.26 6.11
N VAL A 193 15.71 8.85 5.58
CA VAL A 193 17.01 9.48 5.81
C VAL A 193 17.81 9.56 4.52
N THR A 194 18.62 10.62 4.40
CA THR A 194 19.64 10.69 3.38
C THR A 194 20.89 9.95 3.86
N CYS A 195 21.43 9.09 3.00
CA CYS A 195 22.68 8.38 3.24
C CYS A 195 23.86 9.37 3.37
N TYR A 196 24.86 9.02 4.16
CA TYR A 196 26.06 9.84 4.22
C TYR A 196 26.68 10.00 2.83
N ASN A 197 27.21 11.16 2.55
CA ASN A 197 27.76 11.58 1.26
C ASN A 197 26.72 11.76 0.14
N GLY A 198 25.42 11.86 0.46
CA GLY A 198 24.36 12.12 -0.52
C GLY A 198 24.15 11.00 -1.54
N ARG A 199 24.67 9.79 -1.28
CA ARG A 199 24.66 8.67 -2.26
C ARG A 199 23.28 8.08 -2.50
N GLY A 200 22.34 8.34 -1.62
CA GLY A 200 20.98 7.82 -1.77
C GLY A 200 20.07 8.25 -0.63
N THR A 201 18.83 7.83 -0.74
CA THR A 201 17.79 7.97 0.29
C THR A 201 17.35 6.58 0.74
N PHE A 202 17.38 6.33 2.04
CA PHE A 202 16.87 5.11 2.66
C PHE A 202 15.53 5.41 3.33
N ILE A 203 14.54 4.56 3.07
CA ILE A 203 13.19 4.68 3.62
C ILE A 203 12.79 3.33 4.23
N THR A 204 12.21 3.36 5.43
CA THR A 204 11.66 2.19 6.09
C THR A 204 10.27 2.48 6.63
N CYS A 205 9.36 1.52 6.48
CA CYS A 205 8.07 1.48 7.17
C CYS A 205 7.99 0.23 8.02
N ASN A 206 7.62 0.39 9.29
CA ASN A 206 7.39 -0.69 10.22
C ASN A 206 5.89 -0.84 10.50
N TYR A 207 5.41 -2.09 10.60
CA TYR A 207 4.01 -2.46 10.64
C TYR A 207 3.68 -3.26 11.89
N ASP A 208 2.58 -2.90 12.57
CA ASP A 208 2.15 -3.55 13.81
C ASP A 208 0.63 -3.86 13.80
N PRO A 209 0.25 -5.10 14.05
CA PRO A 209 1.06 -6.33 14.11
C PRO A 209 1.81 -6.61 12.81
N PRO A 210 2.92 -7.38 12.87
CA PRO A 210 3.66 -7.78 11.66
C PRO A 210 2.80 -8.63 10.73
N GLY A 211 3.15 -8.61 9.45
CA GLY A 211 2.55 -9.44 8.43
C GLY A 211 3.52 -10.47 7.84
N ASN A 212 3.18 -10.96 6.67
CA ASN A 212 3.98 -11.89 5.87
C ASN A 212 4.37 -13.19 6.59
N TYR A 213 3.46 -13.73 7.42
CA TYR A 213 3.65 -15.05 8.00
C TYR A 213 3.59 -16.12 6.90
N VAL A 214 4.59 -17.02 6.92
CA VAL A 214 4.69 -18.10 5.93
C VAL A 214 3.41 -18.95 5.89
N GLY A 215 2.87 -19.16 4.69
CA GLY A 215 1.66 -19.96 4.47
C GLY A 215 0.34 -19.22 4.75
N VAL A 216 0.38 -18.00 5.29
CA VAL A 216 -0.83 -17.20 5.60
C VAL A 216 -1.06 -16.16 4.51
N ARG A 217 -2.31 -16.08 4.01
CA ARG A 217 -2.70 -15.05 3.05
C ARG A 217 -2.81 -13.68 3.72
N PRO A 218 -2.48 -12.60 3.01
CA PRO A 218 -2.56 -11.24 3.55
C PRO A 218 -4.01 -10.77 3.79
N TYR A 219 -4.99 -11.26 3.00
CA TYR A 219 -6.40 -10.89 3.08
C TYR A 219 -7.34 -11.98 2.59
#